data_ca34c459654e94289edea61e8579017e
#
_entry.id   ca34c459654e94289edea61e8579017e
#
_cell.length_a   1.000
_cell.length_b   1.000
_cell.length_c   1.000
_cell.angle_alpha   90.00
_cell.angle_beta   90.00
_cell.angle_gamma   90.00
#
_symmetry.space_group_name_H-M   'P 1'
#
loop_
_entity.id
_entity.type
_entity.pdbx_description
1 polymer ?
#
loop_
_entity_poly.entity_id
_entity_poly.type
_entity_poly.pdbx_seq_one_letter_code
_entity_poly.pdbx_strand_id
1 'polypeptide(L)'
;MTIAIPSIRAIAIDLDGTLLDTIPDLCNAVNRVLAELGFDELPVQLVKSFVGKGLGEHMRKSLLTVLKHEPTADEKAHAMTLYKKHYAAHIADQTTIYPGVIEGLDAFKSRGLKMSVVTNKWTTYTETLLAHFKLAPYIDHLVCGDTLTTGKPDPGMMFYSAGRFGVHPREMLMIGDSGNDSRAAQAAGSPVVLMTYGYSEGENLVDLHANAIVSTFTAIPALLDS
;
A
#
# COMPACT_ATOMS: atom_id res chain seq x y z
N MET A 1 -9.04 10.77 20.71
CA MET A 1 -9.30 9.62 21.60
C MET A 1 -8.64 8.41 20.97
N THR A 2 -7.72 7.76 21.65
CA THR A 2 -7.14 6.50 21.18
C THR A 2 -8.12 5.39 21.58
N ILE A 3 -8.62 4.63 20.61
CA ILE A 3 -9.48 3.48 20.88
C ILE A 3 -8.54 2.33 21.26
N ALA A 4 -8.81 1.64 22.37
CA ALA A 4 -8.01 0.51 22.84
C ALA A 4 -7.77 -0.52 21.71
N ILE A 5 -6.52 -0.90 21.50
CA ILE A 5 -6.14 -1.96 20.57
C ILE A 5 -6.18 -3.27 21.37
N PRO A 6 -6.93 -4.28 20.93
CA PRO A 6 -6.98 -5.58 21.63
C PRO A 6 -5.63 -6.28 21.54
N SER A 7 -5.47 -7.41 22.24
CA SER A 7 -4.26 -8.23 22.18
C SER A 7 -3.95 -8.64 20.73
N ILE A 8 -2.86 -8.12 20.17
CA ILE A 8 -2.43 -8.32 18.78
C ILE A 8 -1.46 -9.50 18.70
N ARG A 9 -1.68 -10.38 17.74
CA ARG A 9 -0.85 -11.56 17.44
C ARG A 9 -0.24 -11.52 16.05
N ALA A 10 -0.81 -10.68 15.17
CA ALA A 10 -0.33 -10.52 13.79
C ALA A 10 -0.47 -9.07 13.31
N ILE A 11 0.36 -8.70 12.36
CA ILE A 11 0.37 -7.39 11.72
C ILE A 11 0.16 -7.57 10.21
N ALA A 12 -0.79 -6.85 9.65
CA ALA A 12 -0.94 -6.63 8.22
C ALA A 12 -0.43 -5.23 7.89
N ILE A 13 0.46 -5.09 6.92
CA ILE A 13 1.12 -3.82 6.62
C ILE A 13 0.95 -3.52 5.13
N ASP A 14 0.50 -2.32 4.79
CA ASP A 14 0.55 -1.86 3.40
C ASP A 14 1.98 -1.55 2.97
N LEU A 15 2.21 -1.45 1.66
CA LEU A 15 3.53 -1.20 1.09
C LEU A 15 3.71 0.25 0.67
N ASP A 16 2.93 0.69 -0.34
CA ASP A 16 3.07 1.99 -0.99
C ASP A 16 2.49 3.11 -0.09
N GLY A 17 3.33 4.00 0.42
CA GLY A 17 2.92 5.05 1.36
C GLY A 17 3.00 4.65 2.82
N THR A 18 3.31 3.38 3.12
CA THR A 18 3.40 2.87 4.49
C THR A 18 4.80 2.37 4.84
N LEU A 19 5.32 1.36 4.14
CA LEU A 19 6.70 0.89 4.29
C LEU A 19 7.66 1.68 3.39
N LEU A 20 7.23 1.99 2.15
CA LEU A 20 8.04 2.60 1.11
C LEU A 20 7.39 3.85 0.53
N ASP A 21 8.19 4.88 0.30
CA ASP A 21 7.82 5.99 -0.58
C ASP A 21 8.13 5.61 -2.03
N THR A 22 7.12 5.10 -2.72
CA THR A 22 7.23 4.62 -4.10
C THR A 22 6.76 5.65 -5.14
N ILE A 23 6.22 6.79 -4.71
CA ILE A 23 5.67 7.81 -5.63
C ILE A 23 6.65 8.27 -6.69
N PRO A 24 7.94 8.53 -6.40
CA PRO A 24 8.86 8.99 -7.45
C PRO A 24 8.92 8.02 -8.63
N ASP A 25 9.08 6.73 -8.38
CA ASP A 25 9.21 5.73 -9.45
C ASP A 25 7.87 5.41 -10.12
N LEU A 26 6.75 5.44 -9.38
CA LEU A 26 5.41 5.33 -9.96
C LEU A 26 5.11 6.50 -10.92
N CYS A 27 5.47 7.72 -10.53
CA CYS A 27 5.30 8.93 -11.35
C CYS A 27 6.18 8.86 -12.62
N ASN A 28 7.45 8.48 -12.45
CA ASN A 28 8.37 8.33 -13.57
C ASN A 28 7.88 7.28 -14.58
N ALA A 29 7.34 6.15 -14.09
CA ALA A 29 6.79 5.11 -14.97
C ALA A 29 5.57 5.62 -15.75
N VAL A 30 4.65 6.34 -15.10
CA VAL A 30 3.51 6.99 -15.78
C VAL A 30 4.01 7.95 -16.85
N ASN A 31 4.91 8.86 -16.52
CA ASN A 31 5.37 9.89 -17.43
C ASN A 31 6.17 9.33 -18.62
N ARG A 32 6.92 8.24 -18.42
CA ARG A 32 7.55 7.50 -19.54
C ARG A 32 6.50 6.91 -20.49
N VAL A 33 5.40 6.36 -19.97
CA VAL A 33 4.28 5.88 -20.80
C VAL A 33 3.66 7.02 -21.58
N LEU A 34 3.36 8.13 -20.91
CA LEU A 34 2.75 9.30 -21.54
C LEU A 34 3.64 9.87 -22.66
N ALA A 35 4.95 9.96 -22.44
CA ALA A 35 5.91 10.39 -23.44
C ALA A 35 5.94 9.46 -24.67
N GLU A 36 5.93 8.12 -24.48
CA GLU A 36 5.84 7.17 -25.61
C GLU A 36 4.53 7.26 -26.38
N LEU A 37 3.45 7.70 -25.69
CA LEU A 37 2.13 7.95 -26.32
C LEU A 37 1.99 9.37 -26.93
N GLY A 38 3.02 10.23 -26.81
CA GLY A 38 3.02 11.59 -27.34
C GLY A 38 2.27 12.63 -26.50
N PHE A 39 2.10 12.38 -25.20
CA PHE A 39 1.49 13.32 -24.25
C PHE A 39 2.54 13.98 -23.34
N ASP A 40 2.17 15.13 -22.79
CA ASP A 40 2.96 15.85 -21.80
C ASP A 40 2.97 15.08 -20.45
N GLU A 41 4.01 15.33 -19.66
CA GLU A 41 4.14 14.77 -18.32
C GLU A 41 3.06 15.31 -17.37
N LEU A 42 2.62 14.45 -16.44
CA LEU A 42 1.74 14.84 -15.35
C LEU A 42 2.57 15.22 -14.11
N PRO A 43 2.12 16.27 -13.37
CA PRO A 43 2.76 16.65 -12.11
C PRO A 43 2.69 15.51 -11.08
N VAL A 44 3.77 15.36 -10.29
CA VAL A 44 3.88 14.30 -9.28
C VAL A 44 2.71 14.30 -8.27
N GLN A 45 2.24 15.46 -7.86
CA GLN A 45 1.13 15.59 -6.92
C GLN A 45 -0.20 15.05 -7.49
N LEU A 46 -0.40 15.22 -8.79
CA LEU A 46 -1.57 14.66 -9.47
C LEU A 46 -1.46 13.14 -9.59
N VAL A 47 -0.29 12.63 -10.01
CA VAL A 47 -0.05 11.18 -10.11
C VAL A 47 -0.18 10.53 -8.74
N LYS A 48 0.34 11.16 -7.67
CA LYS A 48 0.20 10.71 -6.28
C LYS A 48 -1.28 10.51 -5.89
N SER A 49 -2.17 11.41 -6.29
CA SER A 49 -3.61 11.31 -5.97
C SER A 49 -4.34 10.14 -6.66
N PHE A 50 -3.69 9.44 -7.57
CA PHE A 50 -4.27 8.29 -8.29
C PHE A 50 -3.84 6.95 -7.69
N VAL A 51 -2.85 6.95 -6.80
CA VAL A 51 -2.31 5.73 -6.18
C VAL A 51 -3.26 5.20 -5.12
N GLY A 52 -3.31 3.86 -4.94
CA GLY A 52 -4.05 3.19 -3.87
C GLY A 52 -4.98 2.08 -4.37
N LYS A 53 -5.56 2.22 -5.58
CA LYS A 53 -6.49 1.23 -6.16
C LYS A 53 -5.86 0.29 -7.18
N GLY A 54 -4.54 0.11 -7.09
CA GLY A 54 -3.77 -0.74 -7.98
C GLY A 54 -3.40 -0.08 -9.31
N LEU A 55 -2.48 -0.74 -10.03
CA LEU A 55 -1.84 -0.18 -11.23
C LEU A 55 -2.80 0.11 -12.39
N GLY A 56 -3.84 -0.71 -12.55
CA GLY A 56 -4.81 -0.53 -13.63
C GLY A 56 -5.61 0.76 -13.47
N GLU A 57 -6.07 1.06 -12.25
CA GLU A 57 -6.80 2.29 -11.94
C GLU A 57 -5.88 3.52 -11.98
N HIS A 58 -4.64 3.37 -11.51
CA HIS A 58 -3.62 4.41 -11.58
C HIS A 58 -3.38 4.84 -13.04
N MET A 59 -3.14 3.89 -13.95
CA MET A 59 -2.95 4.19 -15.37
C MET A 59 -4.23 4.70 -16.04
N ARG A 60 -5.42 4.15 -15.69
CA ARG A 60 -6.70 4.65 -16.23
C ARG A 60 -6.91 6.13 -15.92
N LYS A 61 -6.69 6.55 -14.65
CA LYS A 61 -6.83 7.96 -14.25
C LYS A 61 -5.80 8.85 -14.94
N SER A 62 -4.58 8.38 -15.13
CA SER A 62 -3.54 9.11 -15.85
C SER A 62 -3.92 9.33 -17.32
N LEU A 63 -4.39 8.28 -18.02
CA LEU A 63 -4.89 8.38 -19.38
C LEU A 63 -6.11 9.29 -19.49
N LEU A 64 -7.11 9.13 -18.61
CA LEU A 64 -8.30 10.00 -18.58
C LEU A 64 -7.91 11.49 -18.51
N THR A 65 -6.85 11.78 -17.75
CA THR A 65 -6.38 13.16 -17.57
C THR A 65 -5.86 13.77 -18.88
N VAL A 66 -5.12 13.00 -19.68
CA VAL A 66 -4.52 13.51 -20.93
C VAL A 66 -5.46 13.37 -22.14
N LEU A 67 -6.22 12.28 -22.23
CA LEU A 67 -7.17 12.00 -23.31
C LEU A 67 -8.43 12.89 -23.23
N LYS A 68 -8.83 13.33 -22.03
CA LYS A 68 -10.08 14.07 -21.73
C LYS A 68 -11.36 13.26 -21.99
N HIS A 69 -11.25 11.95 -22.15
CA HIS A 69 -12.35 10.99 -22.24
C HIS A 69 -11.94 9.68 -21.57
N GLU A 70 -12.91 8.82 -21.25
CA GLU A 70 -12.62 7.49 -20.69
C GLU A 70 -11.82 6.68 -21.71
N PRO A 71 -10.62 6.17 -21.33
CA PRO A 71 -9.81 5.39 -22.26
C PRO A 71 -10.50 4.08 -22.66
N THR A 72 -10.41 3.73 -23.92
CA THR A 72 -10.88 2.47 -24.47
C THR A 72 -10.13 1.27 -23.89
N ALA A 73 -10.66 0.05 -24.10
CA ALA A 73 -9.97 -1.17 -23.67
C ALA A 73 -8.59 -1.32 -24.31
N ASP A 74 -8.46 -0.98 -25.59
CA ASP A 74 -7.20 -1.09 -26.34
C ASP A 74 -6.17 -0.05 -25.87
N GLU A 75 -6.58 1.20 -25.62
CA GLU A 75 -5.72 2.23 -25.07
C GLU A 75 -5.20 1.84 -23.68
N LYS A 76 -6.07 1.31 -22.80
CA LYS A 76 -5.68 0.79 -21.50
C LYS A 76 -4.68 -0.37 -21.62
N ALA A 77 -4.96 -1.36 -22.47
CA ALA A 77 -4.11 -2.52 -22.65
C ALA A 77 -2.72 -2.13 -23.17
N HIS A 78 -2.67 -1.21 -24.15
CA HIS A 78 -1.41 -0.70 -24.68
C HIS A 78 -0.60 0.05 -23.62
N ALA A 79 -1.22 1.02 -22.93
CA ALA A 79 -0.57 1.78 -21.87
C ALA A 79 -0.10 0.87 -20.72
N MET A 80 -0.88 -0.13 -20.32
CA MET A 80 -0.48 -1.09 -19.30
C MET A 80 0.72 -1.95 -19.72
N THR A 81 0.85 -2.27 -20.99
CA THR A 81 2.02 -2.99 -21.52
C THR A 81 3.29 -2.12 -21.38
N LEU A 82 3.21 -0.85 -21.76
CA LEU A 82 4.30 0.12 -21.60
C LEU A 82 4.62 0.35 -20.12
N TYR A 83 3.58 0.52 -19.29
CA TYR A 83 3.75 0.75 -17.86
C TYR A 83 4.50 -0.41 -17.17
N LYS A 84 4.13 -1.66 -17.47
CA LYS A 84 4.82 -2.84 -16.93
C LYS A 84 6.30 -2.84 -17.32
N LYS A 85 6.61 -2.53 -18.58
CA LYS A 85 7.99 -2.43 -19.10
C LYS A 85 8.79 -1.37 -18.31
N HIS A 86 8.26 -0.14 -18.22
CA HIS A 86 8.97 0.96 -17.58
C HIS A 86 9.09 0.79 -16.08
N TYR A 87 7.99 0.40 -15.42
CA TYR A 87 8.01 0.25 -13.97
C TYR A 87 8.92 -0.90 -13.52
N ALA A 88 8.89 -2.04 -14.21
CA ALA A 88 9.80 -3.15 -13.89
C ALA A 88 11.29 -2.78 -14.03
N ALA A 89 11.64 -1.95 -15.01
CA ALA A 89 13.00 -1.52 -15.25
C ALA A 89 13.52 -0.48 -14.24
N HIS A 90 12.63 0.27 -13.60
CA HIS A 90 12.95 1.45 -12.78
C HIS A 90 12.23 1.46 -11.41
N ILE A 91 11.87 0.29 -10.89
CA ILE A 91 10.98 0.14 -9.74
C ILE A 91 11.56 0.66 -8.41
N ALA A 92 12.88 0.80 -8.33
CA ALA A 92 13.60 1.18 -7.12
C ALA A 92 14.73 2.19 -7.38
N ASP A 93 14.59 3.02 -8.41
CA ASP A 93 15.58 4.05 -8.74
C ASP A 93 15.55 5.22 -7.73
N GLN A 94 14.35 5.61 -7.27
CA GLN A 94 14.13 6.72 -6.34
C GLN A 94 13.23 6.36 -5.15
N THR A 95 12.68 5.14 -5.12
CA THR A 95 11.93 4.61 -3.98
C THR A 95 12.81 4.57 -2.74
N THR A 96 12.26 4.91 -1.59
CA THR A 96 12.97 4.87 -0.30
C THR A 96 12.13 4.20 0.79
N ILE A 97 12.82 3.66 1.83
CA ILE A 97 12.15 3.20 3.05
C ILE A 97 11.79 4.44 3.89
N TYR A 98 10.57 4.49 4.43
CA TYR A 98 10.22 5.55 5.37
C TYR A 98 11.03 5.45 6.68
N PRO A 99 11.38 6.59 7.29
CA PRO A 99 12.11 6.60 8.56
C PRO A 99 11.38 5.81 9.66
N GLY A 100 12.12 5.00 10.42
CA GLY A 100 11.60 4.22 11.54
C GLY A 100 10.94 2.90 11.17
N VAL A 101 10.84 2.56 9.89
CA VAL A 101 10.22 1.30 9.43
C VAL A 101 11.04 0.10 9.90
N ILE A 102 12.34 0.10 9.70
CA ILE A 102 13.20 -1.02 10.10
C ILE A 102 13.12 -1.25 11.61
N GLU A 103 13.25 -0.18 12.39
CA GLU A 103 13.19 -0.22 13.86
C GLU A 103 11.83 -0.75 14.36
N GLY A 104 10.74 -0.34 13.71
CA GLY A 104 9.39 -0.83 14.04
C GLY A 104 9.21 -2.31 13.68
N LEU A 105 9.71 -2.74 12.52
CA LEU A 105 9.67 -4.16 12.12
C LEU A 105 10.52 -5.03 13.06
N ASP A 106 11.69 -4.57 13.49
CA ASP A 106 12.52 -5.23 14.51
C ASP A 106 11.77 -5.36 15.84
N ALA A 107 11.06 -4.31 16.25
CA ALA A 107 10.25 -4.33 17.46
C ALA A 107 9.08 -5.33 17.38
N PHE A 108 8.41 -5.46 16.25
CA PHE A 108 7.37 -6.48 16.04
C PHE A 108 7.95 -7.89 16.03
N LYS A 109 9.07 -8.08 15.33
CA LYS A 109 9.76 -9.39 15.27
C LYS A 109 10.24 -9.85 16.64
N SER A 110 10.80 -8.94 17.46
CA SER A 110 11.26 -9.25 18.84
C SER A 110 10.11 -9.67 19.76
N ARG A 111 8.89 -9.24 19.48
CA ARG A 111 7.65 -9.63 20.19
C ARG A 111 7.05 -10.94 19.67
N GLY A 112 7.64 -11.54 18.64
CA GLY A 112 7.14 -12.77 18.01
C GLY A 112 5.85 -12.56 17.21
N LEU A 113 5.53 -11.33 16.81
CA LEU A 113 4.36 -11.04 15.99
C LEU A 113 4.57 -11.53 14.56
N LYS A 114 3.54 -12.14 13.99
CA LYS A 114 3.51 -12.52 12.58
C LYS A 114 3.25 -11.29 11.72
N MET A 115 3.96 -11.18 10.62
CA MET A 115 3.86 -10.02 9.73
C MET A 115 3.53 -10.41 8.31
N SER A 116 2.53 -9.77 7.72
CA SER A 116 2.20 -9.87 6.30
C SER A 116 2.21 -8.52 5.61
N VAL A 117 2.57 -8.48 4.34
CA VAL A 117 2.25 -7.33 3.48
C VAL A 117 0.89 -7.57 2.85
N VAL A 118 -0.02 -6.59 3.00
CA VAL A 118 -1.38 -6.59 2.43
C VAL A 118 -1.55 -5.35 1.58
N THR A 119 -1.36 -5.49 0.27
CA THR A 119 -1.25 -4.36 -0.66
C THR A 119 -2.03 -4.56 -1.96
N ASN A 120 -2.54 -3.47 -2.55
CA ASN A 120 -3.15 -3.49 -3.89
C ASN A 120 -2.11 -3.57 -5.04
N LYS A 121 -0.81 -3.53 -4.69
CA LYS A 121 0.28 -3.75 -5.64
C LYS A 121 0.35 -5.22 -6.05
N TRP A 122 0.80 -5.51 -7.27
CA TRP A 122 0.97 -6.89 -7.76
C TRP A 122 2.15 -7.60 -7.11
N THR A 123 2.05 -8.93 -6.97
CA THR A 123 3.03 -9.80 -6.30
C THR A 123 4.45 -9.58 -6.82
N THR A 124 4.65 -9.63 -8.14
CA THR A 124 5.98 -9.48 -8.76
C THR A 124 6.68 -8.18 -8.34
N TYR A 125 5.97 -7.06 -8.29
CA TYR A 125 6.54 -5.77 -7.90
C TYR A 125 6.76 -5.68 -6.39
N THR A 126 5.86 -6.25 -5.60
CA THR A 126 5.97 -6.33 -4.15
C THR A 126 7.21 -7.11 -3.74
N GLU A 127 7.41 -8.31 -4.31
CA GLU A 127 8.58 -9.16 -4.06
C GLU A 127 9.88 -8.47 -4.45
N THR A 128 9.90 -7.82 -5.63
CA THR A 128 11.08 -7.07 -6.11
C THR A 128 11.48 -5.97 -5.12
N LEU A 129 10.52 -5.17 -4.66
CA LEU A 129 10.78 -4.08 -3.72
C LEU A 129 11.23 -4.61 -2.35
N LEU A 130 10.54 -5.61 -1.81
CA LEU A 130 10.91 -6.21 -0.53
C LEU A 130 12.32 -6.83 -0.56
N ALA A 131 12.70 -7.46 -1.66
CA ALA A 131 14.04 -8.00 -1.84
C ALA A 131 15.10 -6.88 -1.95
N HIS A 132 14.84 -5.86 -2.78
CA HIS A 132 15.74 -4.73 -2.99
C HIS A 132 16.05 -4.00 -1.67
N PHE A 133 15.02 -3.71 -0.88
CA PHE A 133 15.13 -3.00 0.39
C PHE A 133 15.42 -3.92 1.59
N LYS A 134 15.65 -5.22 1.36
CA LYS A 134 15.95 -6.22 2.41
C LYS A 134 14.85 -6.32 3.48
N LEU A 135 13.60 -6.07 3.09
CA LEU A 135 12.43 -6.19 3.96
C LEU A 135 11.84 -7.61 3.99
N ALA A 136 12.15 -8.43 2.97
CA ALA A 136 11.63 -9.81 2.87
C ALA A 136 11.84 -10.68 4.14
N PRO A 137 12.97 -10.58 4.89
CA PRO A 137 13.17 -11.38 6.11
C PRO A 137 12.24 -11.04 7.27
N TYR A 138 11.48 -9.97 7.21
CA TYR A 138 10.47 -9.59 8.21
C TYR A 138 9.09 -10.15 7.90
N ILE A 139 8.83 -10.53 6.65
CA ILE A 139 7.48 -10.80 6.14
C ILE A 139 7.25 -12.29 6.03
N ASP A 140 6.28 -12.81 6.77
CA ASP A 140 5.91 -14.24 6.77
C ASP A 140 5.10 -14.65 5.52
N HIS A 141 4.26 -13.76 4.96
CA HIS A 141 3.57 -13.95 3.68
C HIS A 141 3.07 -12.64 3.04
N LEU A 142 2.69 -12.73 1.78
CA LEU A 142 2.17 -11.62 0.97
C LEU A 142 0.70 -11.86 0.62
N VAL A 143 -0.07 -10.78 0.63
CA VAL A 143 -1.42 -10.69 0.04
C VAL A 143 -1.43 -9.47 -0.86
N CYS A 144 -1.33 -9.71 -2.14
CA CYS A 144 -1.13 -8.69 -3.17
C CYS A 144 -2.39 -8.49 -4.02
N GLY A 145 -2.42 -7.45 -4.84
CA GLY A 145 -3.55 -7.09 -5.67
C GLY A 145 -3.96 -8.15 -6.71
N ASP A 146 -3.13 -9.14 -6.95
CA ASP A 146 -3.36 -10.30 -7.82
C ASP A 146 -3.52 -11.62 -7.05
N THR A 147 -3.55 -11.59 -5.70
CA THR A 147 -3.78 -12.79 -4.86
C THR A 147 -5.24 -13.18 -4.83
N LEU A 148 -6.15 -12.20 -4.80
CA LEU A 148 -7.59 -12.39 -4.78
C LEU A 148 -8.24 -11.63 -5.94
N THR A 149 -9.52 -11.89 -6.18
CA THR A 149 -10.30 -11.19 -7.23
C THR A 149 -10.64 -9.75 -6.88
N THR A 150 -10.62 -9.41 -5.58
CA THR A 150 -10.87 -8.06 -5.06
C THR A 150 -9.73 -7.61 -4.16
N GLY A 151 -9.37 -6.34 -4.26
CA GLY A 151 -8.37 -5.69 -3.41
C GLY A 151 -9.00 -4.80 -2.34
N LYS A 152 -8.17 -4.16 -1.50
CA LYS A 152 -8.62 -3.13 -0.55
C LYS A 152 -9.37 -2.02 -1.32
N PRO A 153 -10.53 -1.55 -0.85
CA PRO A 153 -11.06 -1.62 0.52
C PRO A 153 -11.93 -2.85 0.85
N ASP A 154 -12.03 -3.85 -0.03
CA ASP A 154 -12.70 -5.11 0.30
C ASP A 154 -11.95 -5.84 1.43
N PRO A 155 -12.66 -6.42 2.44
CA PRO A 155 -12.01 -7.08 3.57
C PRO A 155 -11.38 -8.43 3.25
N GLY A 156 -11.58 -8.97 2.05
CA GLY A 156 -11.12 -10.30 1.65
C GLY A 156 -9.63 -10.53 1.90
N MET A 157 -8.78 -9.52 1.60
CA MET A 157 -7.34 -9.62 1.82
C MET A 157 -6.99 -9.73 3.31
N MET A 158 -7.74 -9.03 4.20
CA MET A 158 -7.56 -9.11 5.65
C MET A 158 -7.98 -10.49 6.18
N PHE A 159 -9.14 -11.01 5.75
CA PHE A 159 -9.58 -12.36 6.11
C PHE A 159 -8.61 -13.44 5.65
N TYR A 160 -8.10 -13.31 4.42
CA TYR A 160 -7.12 -14.25 3.88
C TYR A 160 -5.83 -14.24 4.72
N SER A 161 -5.30 -13.06 5.05
CA SER A 161 -4.09 -12.92 5.85
C SER A 161 -4.28 -13.47 7.28
N ALA A 162 -5.38 -13.13 7.95
CA ALA A 162 -5.70 -13.65 9.28
C ALA A 162 -5.83 -15.20 9.29
N GLY A 163 -6.49 -15.75 8.27
CA GLY A 163 -6.62 -17.20 8.08
C GLY A 163 -5.27 -17.90 7.90
N ARG A 164 -4.35 -17.30 7.14
CA ARG A 164 -2.98 -17.81 6.94
C ARG A 164 -2.18 -17.87 8.25
N PHE A 165 -2.42 -16.94 9.16
CA PHE A 165 -1.78 -16.91 10.47
C PHE A 165 -2.51 -17.73 11.56
N GLY A 166 -3.75 -18.16 11.29
CA GLY A 166 -4.58 -18.84 12.29
C GLY A 166 -4.99 -17.91 13.44
N VAL A 167 -5.23 -16.64 13.15
CA VAL A 167 -5.70 -15.64 14.12
C VAL A 167 -7.07 -15.08 13.71
N HIS A 168 -7.82 -14.57 14.69
CA HIS A 168 -9.03 -13.83 14.39
C HIS A 168 -8.67 -12.45 13.83
N PRO A 169 -9.42 -11.86 12.88
CA PRO A 169 -9.13 -10.52 12.35
C PRO A 169 -8.93 -9.44 13.43
N ARG A 170 -9.69 -9.50 14.53
CA ARG A 170 -9.52 -8.57 15.67
C ARG A 170 -8.15 -8.67 16.37
N GLU A 171 -7.44 -9.79 16.20
CA GLU A 171 -6.09 -10.01 16.73
C GLU A 171 -4.99 -9.62 15.72
N MET A 172 -5.39 -9.08 14.56
CA MET A 172 -4.48 -8.64 13.50
C MET A 172 -4.64 -7.13 13.28
N LEU A 173 -3.58 -6.37 13.57
CA LEU A 173 -3.53 -4.92 13.33
C LEU A 173 -3.23 -4.64 11.85
N MET A 174 -4.04 -3.80 11.21
CA MET A 174 -3.69 -3.19 9.94
C MET A 174 -2.88 -1.91 10.16
N ILE A 175 -1.76 -1.78 9.46
CA ILE A 175 -0.97 -0.55 9.37
C ILE A 175 -1.02 -0.09 7.91
N GLY A 176 -1.52 1.11 7.68
CA GLY A 176 -1.66 1.69 6.34
C GLY A 176 -1.62 3.21 6.37
N ASP A 177 -1.93 3.85 5.27
CA ASP A 177 -1.88 5.30 5.13
C ASP A 177 -3.13 5.89 4.44
N SER A 178 -4.08 5.04 4.04
CA SER A 178 -5.21 5.45 3.20
C SER A 178 -6.56 4.95 3.69
N GLY A 179 -7.63 5.49 3.08
CA GLY A 179 -8.99 4.99 3.28
C GLY A 179 -9.20 3.56 2.82
N ASN A 180 -8.39 3.05 1.88
CA ASN A 180 -8.48 1.64 1.46
C ASN A 180 -8.08 0.70 2.60
N ASP A 181 -7.04 1.05 3.36
CA ASP A 181 -6.57 0.28 4.51
C ASP A 181 -7.57 0.30 5.64
N SER A 182 -8.03 1.52 5.98
CA SER A 182 -8.97 1.70 7.08
C SER A 182 -10.28 0.95 6.83
N ARG A 183 -10.88 1.13 5.66
CA ARG A 183 -12.14 0.48 5.31
C ARG A 183 -12.01 -1.05 5.23
N ALA A 184 -10.93 -1.58 4.65
CA ALA A 184 -10.69 -3.02 4.62
C ALA A 184 -10.55 -3.61 6.03
N ALA A 185 -9.77 -2.96 6.89
CA ALA A 185 -9.58 -3.39 8.27
C ALA A 185 -10.89 -3.34 9.08
N GLN A 186 -11.62 -2.22 9.04
CA GLN A 186 -12.90 -2.06 9.75
C GLN A 186 -13.94 -3.08 9.28
N ALA A 187 -14.07 -3.30 7.98
CA ALA A 187 -14.99 -4.29 7.43
C ALA A 187 -14.63 -5.73 7.84
N ALA A 188 -13.34 -6.01 8.09
CA ALA A 188 -12.87 -7.29 8.63
C ALA A 188 -13.00 -7.40 10.16
N GLY A 189 -13.25 -6.28 10.86
CA GLY A 189 -13.24 -6.20 12.32
C GLY A 189 -11.83 -6.16 12.92
N SER A 190 -10.83 -5.79 12.12
CA SER A 190 -9.44 -5.59 12.53
C SER A 190 -9.22 -4.16 13.03
N PRO A 191 -8.40 -3.94 14.08
CA PRO A 191 -7.93 -2.61 14.41
C PRO A 191 -7.02 -2.07 13.31
N VAL A 192 -6.97 -0.72 13.19
CA VAL A 192 -6.16 -0.04 12.18
C VAL A 192 -5.42 1.16 12.75
N VAL A 193 -4.15 1.29 12.35
CA VAL A 193 -3.31 2.47 12.58
C VAL A 193 -2.96 3.09 11.23
N LEU A 194 -3.14 4.41 11.11
CA LEU A 194 -2.83 5.15 9.89
C LEU A 194 -1.59 6.03 10.06
N MET A 195 -0.77 6.04 9.02
CA MET A 195 0.45 6.86 8.93
C MET A 195 0.11 8.21 8.29
N THR A 196 0.58 9.32 8.90
CA THR A 196 0.32 10.66 8.36
C THR A 196 1.20 11.05 7.17
N TYR A 197 2.31 10.36 6.96
CA TYR A 197 3.28 10.69 5.91
C TYR A 197 2.95 10.09 4.54
N GLY A 198 1.96 9.18 4.47
CA GLY A 198 1.62 8.46 3.26
C GLY A 198 0.83 9.27 2.23
N TYR A 199 0.00 8.59 1.48
CA TYR A 199 -0.64 9.19 0.30
C TYR A 199 -2.09 9.63 0.53
N SER A 200 -2.80 9.07 1.51
CA SER A 200 -4.20 9.35 1.93
C SER A 200 -5.24 9.55 0.82
N GLU A 201 -4.86 9.54 -0.44
CA GLU A 201 -5.71 9.78 -1.63
C GLU A 201 -6.51 11.10 -1.54
N GLY A 202 -6.04 12.08 -0.74
CA GLY A 202 -6.72 13.35 -0.49
C GLY A 202 -7.82 13.27 0.58
N GLU A 203 -8.02 12.11 1.23
CA GLU A 203 -8.95 11.96 2.34
C GLU A 203 -8.33 12.49 3.65
N ASN A 204 -9.17 13.07 4.51
CA ASN A 204 -8.74 13.45 5.85
C ASN A 204 -8.69 12.18 6.73
N LEU A 205 -7.51 11.81 7.22
CA LEU A 205 -7.31 10.60 8.02
C LEU A 205 -8.17 10.54 9.28
N VAL A 206 -8.53 11.69 9.87
CA VAL A 206 -9.38 11.74 11.06
C VAL A 206 -10.77 11.18 10.78
N ASP A 207 -11.30 11.40 9.59
CA ASP A 207 -12.63 10.95 9.19
C ASP A 207 -12.68 9.45 8.85
N LEU A 208 -11.51 8.78 8.80
CA LEU A 208 -11.39 7.36 8.55
C LEU A 208 -11.54 6.48 9.80
N HIS A 209 -11.76 7.08 10.98
CA HIS A 209 -12.06 6.39 12.24
C HIS A 209 -11.05 5.28 12.60
N ALA A 210 -9.75 5.51 12.34
CA ALA A 210 -8.69 4.59 12.74
C ALA A 210 -8.54 4.53 14.28
N ASN A 211 -8.02 3.41 14.82
CA ASN A 211 -7.73 3.27 16.25
C ASN A 211 -6.65 4.26 16.71
N ALA A 212 -5.68 4.54 15.83
CA ALA A 212 -4.70 5.59 16.04
C ALA A 212 -4.23 6.18 14.71
N ILE A 213 -3.74 7.41 14.74
CA ILE A 213 -3.08 8.10 13.63
C ILE A 213 -1.72 8.54 14.16
N VAL A 214 -0.64 8.13 13.50
CA VAL A 214 0.73 8.38 13.96
C VAL A 214 1.61 8.93 12.85
N SER A 215 2.63 9.70 13.23
CA SER A 215 3.56 10.32 12.28
C SER A 215 4.88 9.57 12.12
N THR A 216 5.12 8.55 12.95
CA THR A 216 6.34 7.72 12.87
C THR A 216 5.98 6.25 13.04
N PHE A 217 6.64 5.39 12.28
CA PHE A 217 6.41 3.94 12.37
C PHE A 217 6.84 3.38 13.73
N THR A 218 7.86 3.99 14.34
CA THR A 218 8.36 3.62 15.69
C THR A 218 7.38 3.88 16.83
N ALA A 219 6.33 4.67 16.62
CA ALA A 219 5.30 4.90 17.62
C ALA A 219 4.33 3.71 17.78
N ILE A 220 4.21 2.84 16.77
CA ILE A 220 3.20 1.79 16.74
C ILE A 220 3.43 0.69 17.79
N PRO A 221 4.67 0.19 18.02
CA PRO A 221 4.90 -0.85 19.02
C PRO A 221 4.39 -0.48 20.42
N ALA A 222 4.50 0.78 20.83
CA ALA A 222 4.02 1.25 22.13
C ALA A 222 2.49 1.23 22.27
N LEU A 223 1.76 1.29 21.16
CA LEU A 223 0.29 1.19 21.17
C LEU A 223 -0.22 -0.23 21.48
N LEU A 224 0.64 -1.22 21.35
CA LEU A 224 0.31 -2.64 21.61
C LEU A 224 0.47 -3.04 23.08
N ASP A 225 1.04 -2.15 23.91
CA ASP A 225 1.32 -2.38 25.32
C ASP A 225 0.25 -1.75 26.24
N SER A 226 -0.78 -1.14 25.67
CA SER A 226 -1.81 -0.35 26.38
C SER A 226 -3.12 -1.09 26.60
#